data_3b3b244f68b25a818182a9d4d5b6ed25
#
_entry.id   3b3b244f68b25a818182a9d4d5b6ed25
#
_cell.length_a   1.000
_cell.length_b   1.000
_cell.length_c   1.000
_cell.angle_alpha   90.00
_cell.angle_beta   90.00
_cell.angle_gamma   90.00
#
_symmetry.space_group_name_H-M   'P 1'
#
loop_
_entity.id
_entity.type
_entity.pdbx_description
1 polymer ?
#
loop_
_entity_poly.entity_id
_entity_poly.type
_entity_poly.pdbx_seq_one_letter_code
_entity_poly.pdbx_strand_id
1 'polypeptide(L)'
;MAKFNMNGKKLLPSGVWCLICVVVLFGYLGFVMGVPNMLNTIMKTAHDLLLNTVFYLMSICVITGALGRVFVEFGLVALLQRALRPLMGPIFNLPGVTSLGAVMTFLSDNPAIISLANDKRFASYFKKYQFISLTNFGTAFGMGLLVIVFMASQGFYVAPLIGLLGACIGCVCSTRLMQRFVLKAYPEYAVEDAVSPEEIAEEEEEEDENHKKTVFIRLLNSMLDGGRSGVEVGLSIIPGVLIISTCVMIFTFGPAEDGTYSGIAYQGVELLPWLANKIDFVFEWLFGFHDPHLVAFPITALGAVGASLSLIPGFIAHGWIDGNAIAVFTAIGMCWSGFLSTHTAMLDSLGYRDLTPKAITAHFIGGLVAAVAAHWMFFLFTLVA
;
A
#
# COMPACT_ATOMS: atom_id res chain seq x y z
N MET A 1 6.23 -0.89 37.20
CA MET A 1 6.61 0.49 37.55
C MET A 1 5.59 1.46 36.96
N ALA A 2 4.94 2.29 37.81
CA ALA A 2 4.00 3.30 37.32
C ALA A 2 4.76 4.45 36.63
N LYS A 3 4.43 4.72 35.39
CA LYS A 3 4.96 5.90 34.67
C LYS A 3 4.23 7.15 35.15
N PHE A 4 4.97 8.18 35.56
CA PHE A 4 4.43 9.50 35.89
C PHE A 4 4.68 10.48 34.72
N ASN A 5 3.73 11.40 34.47
CA ASN A 5 3.97 12.50 33.55
C ASN A 5 4.79 13.61 34.26
N MET A 6 5.26 14.62 33.49
CA MET A 6 6.07 15.74 33.99
C MET A 6 5.40 16.54 35.12
N ASN A 7 4.10 16.38 35.39
CA ASN A 7 3.34 17.02 36.45
C ASN A 7 3.06 16.09 37.65
N GLY A 8 3.75 14.95 37.77
CA GLY A 8 3.62 14.04 38.92
C GLY A 8 2.29 13.27 39.02
N LYS A 9 1.39 13.35 38.03
CA LYS A 9 0.15 12.59 37.98
C LYS A 9 0.40 11.15 37.54
N LYS A 10 -0.17 10.17 38.27
CA LYS A 10 -0.15 8.76 37.86
C LYS A 10 -0.85 8.61 36.51
N LEU A 11 -0.12 8.14 35.51
CA LEU A 11 -0.72 7.71 34.23
C LEU A 11 -1.47 6.40 34.48
N LEU A 12 -2.73 6.35 34.05
CA LEU A 12 -3.48 5.10 34.02
C LEU A 12 -2.69 4.05 33.22
N PRO A 13 -2.63 2.79 33.68
CA PRO A 13 -2.01 1.71 32.94
C PRO A 13 -2.58 1.65 31.53
N SER A 14 -1.74 1.36 30.53
CA SER A 14 -2.15 1.26 29.11
C SER A 14 -3.35 0.32 28.90
N GLY A 15 -3.47 -0.74 29.70
CA GLY A 15 -4.60 -1.66 29.66
C GLY A 15 -5.94 -1.02 30.08
N VAL A 16 -5.93 -0.05 31.00
CA VAL A 16 -7.16 0.67 31.38
C VAL A 16 -7.64 1.57 30.25
N TRP A 17 -6.72 2.28 29.58
CA TRP A 17 -7.07 3.07 28.39
C TRP A 17 -7.62 2.21 27.26
N CYS A 18 -6.98 1.06 27.01
CA CYS A 18 -7.46 0.10 26.00
C CYS A 18 -8.89 -0.38 26.34
N LEU A 19 -9.13 -0.75 27.60
CA LEU A 19 -10.45 -1.19 28.06
C LEU A 19 -11.50 -0.07 27.89
N ILE A 20 -11.17 1.16 28.26
CA ILE A 20 -12.08 2.32 28.09
C ILE A 20 -12.40 2.50 26.59
N CYS A 21 -11.41 2.49 25.72
CA CYS A 21 -11.62 2.61 24.26
C CYS A 21 -12.54 1.49 23.73
N VAL A 22 -12.29 0.25 24.11
CA VAL A 22 -13.13 -0.90 23.70
C VAL A 22 -14.56 -0.75 24.21
N VAL A 23 -14.74 -0.42 25.49
CA VAL A 23 -16.08 -0.25 26.08
C VAL A 23 -16.83 0.91 25.45
N VAL A 24 -16.19 2.05 25.21
CA VAL A 24 -16.81 3.20 24.54
C VAL A 24 -17.20 2.86 23.11
N LEU A 25 -16.28 2.23 22.34
CA LEU A 25 -16.50 1.86 20.96
C LEU A 25 -17.65 0.87 20.79
N PHE A 26 -17.57 -0.28 21.44
CA PHE A 26 -18.59 -1.33 21.35
C PHE A 26 -19.87 -0.94 22.07
N GLY A 27 -19.79 -0.14 23.14
CA GLY A 27 -20.94 0.42 23.82
C GLY A 27 -21.74 1.37 22.92
N TYR A 28 -21.06 2.27 22.18
CA TYR A 28 -21.69 3.15 21.21
C TYR A 28 -22.35 2.35 20.08
N LEU A 29 -21.61 1.43 19.43
CA LEU A 29 -22.15 0.59 18.38
C LEU A 29 -23.34 -0.26 18.85
N GLY A 30 -23.21 -0.87 20.03
CA GLY A 30 -24.28 -1.68 20.62
C GLY A 30 -25.50 -0.86 21.01
N PHE A 31 -25.34 0.41 21.41
CA PHE A 31 -26.43 1.33 21.68
C PHE A 31 -27.19 1.71 20.41
N VAL A 32 -26.46 2.02 19.31
CA VAL A 32 -27.08 2.44 18.04
C VAL A 32 -27.69 1.27 17.29
N MET A 33 -26.98 0.17 17.13
CA MET A 33 -27.37 -0.96 16.28
C MET A 33 -28.15 -2.05 17.05
N GLY A 34 -28.10 -2.03 18.38
CA GLY A 34 -28.45 -3.19 19.21
C GLY A 34 -27.33 -4.22 19.25
N VAL A 35 -26.97 -4.70 20.45
CA VAL A 35 -25.83 -5.62 20.64
C VAL A 35 -25.90 -6.88 19.74
N PRO A 36 -27.03 -7.58 19.61
CA PRO A 36 -27.12 -8.75 18.73
C PRO A 36 -26.89 -8.41 17.25
N ASN A 37 -27.47 -7.30 16.78
CA ASN A 37 -27.31 -6.85 15.37
C ASN A 37 -25.86 -6.43 15.10
N MET A 38 -25.25 -5.67 16.00
CA MET A 38 -23.84 -5.29 15.91
C MET A 38 -22.94 -6.53 15.76
N LEU A 39 -23.07 -7.51 16.65
CA LEU A 39 -22.24 -8.73 16.60
C LEU A 39 -22.51 -9.53 15.32
N ASN A 40 -23.77 -9.70 14.93
CA ASN A 40 -24.12 -10.39 13.69
C ASN A 40 -23.56 -9.68 12.47
N THR A 41 -23.68 -8.35 12.40
CA THR A 41 -23.13 -7.55 11.29
C THR A 41 -21.62 -7.72 11.20
N ILE A 42 -20.87 -7.59 12.31
CA ILE A 42 -19.43 -7.79 12.32
C ILE A 42 -19.06 -9.17 11.77
N MET A 43 -19.68 -10.21 12.30
CA MET A 43 -19.35 -11.60 11.91
C MET A 43 -19.74 -11.90 10.47
N LYS A 44 -20.91 -11.46 10.01
CA LYS A 44 -21.37 -11.67 8.63
C LYS A 44 -20.54 -10.86 7.64
N THR A 45 -20.18 -9.62 7.97
CA THR A 45 -19.31 -8.80 7.12
C THR A 45 -17.94 -9.46 7.01
N ALA A 46 -17.33 -9.88 8.12
CA ALA A 46 -16.04 -10.57 8.10
C ALA A 46 -16.09 -11.89 7.30
N HIS A 47 -17.17 -12.66 7.45
CA HIS A 47 -17.36 -13.91 6.71
C HIS A 47 -17.51 -13.66 5.20
N ASP A 48 -18.33 -12.69 4.80
CA ASP A 48 -18.52 -12.33 3.40
C ASP A 48 -17.25 -11.78 2.76
N LEU A 49 -16.51 -10.92 3.47
CA LEU A 49 -15.21 -10.43 3.04
C LEU A 49 -14.21 -11.55 2.83
N LEU A 50 -14.19 -12.57 3.71
CA LEU A 50 -13.30 -13.72 3.55
C LEU A 50 -13.60 -14.49 2.28
N LEU A 51 -14.87 -14.85 2.08
CA LEU A 51 -15.26 -15.74 0.98
C LEU A 51 -15.30 -15.02 -0.37
N ASN A 52 -15.84 -13.82 -0.44
CA ASN A 52 -16.12 -13.16 -1.71
C ASN A 52 -14.99 -12.19 -2.11
N THR A 53 -14.28 -11.60 -1.14
CA THR A 53 -13.23 -10.62 -1.44
C THR A 53 -11.83 -11.21 -1.31
N VAL A 54 -11.49 -11.84 -0.18
CA VAL A 54 -10.13 -12.35 0.03
C VAL A 54 -9.78 -13.43 -0.97
N PHE A 55 -10.63 -14.42 -1.19
CA PHE A 55 -10.37 -15.47 -2.17
C PHE A 55 -10.31 -14.95 -3.60
N TYR A 56 -11.09 -13.93 -3.93
CA TYR A 56 -11.00 -13.25 -5.21
C TYR A 56 -9.67 -12.51 -5.38
N LEU A 57 -9.25 -11.72 -4.40
CA LEU A 57 -7.95 -11.05 -4.38
C LEU A 57 -6.80 -12.07 -4.45
N MET A 58 -6.89 -13.18 -3.69
CA MET A 58 -5.90 -14.25 -3.73
C MET A 58 -5.78 -14.84 -5.15
N SER A 59 -6.90 -15.06 -5.83
CA SER A 59 -6.89 -15.56 -7.23
C SER A 59 -6.15 -14.60 -8.15
N ILE A 60 -6.36 -13.28 -8.00
CA ILE A 60 -5.61 -12.27 -8.74
C ILE A 60 -4.12 -12.32 -8.36
N CYS A 61 -3.78 -12.43 -7.08
CA CYS A 61 -2.39 -12.56 -6.62
C CYS A 61 -1.67 -13.75 -7.26
N VAL A 62 -2.33 -14.90 -7.33
CA VAL A 62 -1.77 -16.12 -7.94
C VAL A 62 -1.50 -15.92 -9.44
N ILE A 63 -2.45 -15.36 -10.17
CA ILE A 63 -2.31 -15.12 -11.62
C ILE A 63 -1.25 -14.05 -11.89
N THR A 64 -1.29 -12.93 -11.17
CA THR A 64 -0.33 -11.83 -11.36
C THR A 64 1.07 -12.22 -10.88
N GLY A 65 1.18 -13.00 -9.81
CA GLY A 65 2.45 -13.56 -9.33
C GLY A 65 3.08 -14.52 -10.34
N ALA A 66 2.28 -15.42 -10.90
CA ALA A 66 2.72 -16.32 -11.98
C ALA A 66 3.22 -15.52 -13.20
N LEU A 67 2.45 -14.50 -13.64
CA LEU A 67 2.83 -13.65 -14.76
C LEU A 67 4.10 -12.85 -14.46
N GLY A 68 4.21 -12.25 -13.27
CA GLY A 68 5.38 -11.50 -12.83
C GLY A 68 6.65 -12.35 -12.84
N ARG A 69 6.57 -13.60 -12.34
CA ARG A 69 7.71 -14.52 -12.34
C ARG A 69 8.12 -14.94 -13.75
N VAL A 70 7.16 -15.17 -14.64
CA VAL A 70 7.42 -15.41 -16.08
C VAL A 70 8.14 -14.19 -16.70
N PHE A 71 7.72 -12.98 -16.39
CA PHE A 71 8.39 -11.77 -16.90
C PHE A 71 9.84 -11.64 -16.42
N VAL A 72 10.12 -12.05 -15.17
CA VAL A 72 11.50 -12.13 -14.66
C VAL A 72 12.30 -13.18 -15.42
N GLU A 73 11.80 -14.41 -15.51
CA GLU A 73 12.48 -15.57 -16.11
C GLU A 73 12.83 -15.37 -17.58
N PHE A 74 11.92 -14.72 -18.34
CA PHE A 74 12.12 -14.48 -19.78
C PHE A 74 12.70 -13.09 -20.10
N GLY A 75 13.21 -12.38 -19.12
CA GLY A 75 13.99 -11.16 -19.31
C GLY A 75 13.17 -9.90 -19.64
N LEU A 76 11.83 -9.93 -19.56
CA LEU A 76 11.01 -8.73 -19.75
C LEU A 76 11.32 -7.66 -18.69
N VAL A 77 11.60 -8.08 -17.46
CA VAL A 77 12.05 -7.18 -16.38
C VAL A 77 13.33 -6.46 -16.77
N ALA A 78 14.29 -7.14 -17.41
CA ALA A 78 15.54 -6.53 -17.88
C ALA A 78 15.30 -5.48 -18.97
N LEU A 79 14.30 -5.68 -19.86
CA LEU A 79 13.88 -4.69 -20.85
C LEU A 79 13.25 -3.45 -20.20
N LEU A 80 12.31 -3.63 -19.28
CA LEU A 80 11.69 -2.54 -18.51
C LEU A 80 12.73 -1.77 -17.70
N GLN A 81 13.64 -2.48 -17.02
CA GLN A 81 14.75 -1.88 -16.30
C GLN A 81 15.63 -1.02 -17.21
N ARG A 82 15.96 -1.50 -18.40
CA ARG A 82 16.78 -0.75 -19.38
C ARG A 82 16.08 0.54 -19.82
N ALA A 83 14.75 0.49 -20.05
CA ALA A 83 13.95 1.64 -20.42
C ALA A 83 13.84 2.67 -19.26
N LEU A 84 13.70 2.22 -18.02
CA LEU A 84 13.54 3.09 -16.84
C LEU A 84 14.87 3.63 -16.30
N ARG A 85 15.98 2.92 -16.55
CA ARG A 85 17.33 3.26 -16.02
C ARG A 85 17.73 4.73 -16.23
N PRO A 86 17.56 5.35 -17.42
CA PRO A 86 17.96 6.73 -17.66
C PRO A 86 17.12 7.76 -16.88
N LEU A 87 15.93 7.38 -16.40
CA LEU A 87 15.03 8.25 -15.66
C LEU A 87 15.41 8.34 -14.16
N MET A 88 16.14 7.36 -13.64
CA MET A 88 16.43 7.26 -12.20
C MET A 88 17.27 8.44 -11.70
N GLY A 89 18.31 8.83 -12.44
CA GLY A 89 19.19 9.96 -12.07
C GLY A 89 18.44 11.29 -12.03
N PRO A 90 17.92 11.78 -13.17
CA PRO A 90 17.33 13.11 -13.25
C PRO A 90 16.05 13.27 -12.43
N ILE A 91 15.19 12.23 -12.38
CA ILE A 91 13.89 12.31 -11.73
C ILE A 91 14.01 12.02 -10.23
N PHE A 92 14.63 10.90 -9.85
CA PHE A 92 14.66 10.40 -8.48
C PHE A 92 15.96 10.70 -7.74
N ASN A 93 17.02 11.15 -8.42
CA ASN A 93 18.38 11.28 -7.89
C ASN A 93 18.88 9.94 -7.29
N LEU A 94 18.65 8.88 -8.02
CA LEU A 94 19.04 7.51 -7.66
C LEU A 94 19.87 6.89 -8.77
N PRO A 95 20.76 5.93 -8.47
CA PRO A 95 21.48 5.16 -9.48
C PRO A 95 20.53 4.40 -10.40
N GLY A 96 20.94 4.19 -11.66
CA GLY A 96 20.10 3.52 -12.66
C GLY A 96 19.65 2.11 -12.28
N VAL A 97 20.42 1.40 -11.45
CA VAL A 97 20.08 0.06 -10.93
C VAL A 97 18.78 0.06 -10.12
N THR A 98 18.40 1.18 -9.53
CA THR A 98 17.17 1.34 -8.75
C THR A 98 15.91 0.97 -9.55
N SER A 99 15.94 1.10 -10.88
CA SER A 99 14.83 0.69 -11.75
C SER A 99 14.45 -0.79 -11.57
N LEU A 100 15.38 -1.65 -11.16
CA LEU A 100 15.08 -3.05 -10.81
C LEU A 100 14.11 -3.10 -9.61
N GLY A 101 14.38 -2.32 -8.58
CA GLY A 101 13.50 -2.25 -7.40
C GLY A 101 12.07 -1.82 -7.74
N ALA A 102 11.89 -0.79 -8.57
CA ALA A 102 10.57 -0.37 -9.01
C ALA A 102 9.80 -1.48 -9.74
N VAL A 103 10.45 -2.16 -10.69
CA VAL A 103 9.81 -3.24 -11.46
C VAL A 103 9.49 -4.44 -10.57
N MET A 104 10.40 -4.83 -9.68
CA MET A 104 10.20 -5.98 -8.80
C MET A 104 9.07 -5.74 -7.79
N THR A 105 9.00 -4.56 -7.17
CA THR A 105 7.91 -4.22 -6.23
C THR A 105 6.58 -4.06 -6.94
N PHE A 106 6.56 -3.50 -8.15
CA PHE A 106 5.36 -3.38 -8.97
C PHE A 106 4.76 -4.75 -9.35
N LEU A 107 5.62 -5.73 -9.69
CA LEU A 107 5.20 -7.07 -10.10
C LEU A 107 4.90 -7.99 -8.91
N SER A 108 5.40 -7.68 -7.71
CA SER A 108 5.22 -8.49 -6.50
C SER A 108 4.67 -7.66 -5.35
N ASP A 109 5.49 -7.36 -4.35
CA ASP A 109 5.11 -6.55 -3.18
C ASP A 109 6.36 -5.93 -2.53
N ASN A 110 6.15 -5.08 -1.54
CA ASN A 110 7.17 -4.35 -0.80
C ASN A 110 8.36 -5.18 -0.26
N PRO A 111 8.22 -6.44 0.18
CA PRO A 111 9.36 -7.26 0.56
C PRO A 111 10.45 -7.37 -0.50
N ALA A 112 10.12 -7.19 -1.78
CA ALA A 112 11.09 -7.25 -2.86
C ALA A 112 12.17 -6.15 -2.76
N ILE A 113 11.81 -4.91 -2.36
CA ILE A 113 12.80 -3.86 -2.19
C ILE A 113 13.67 -4.09 -0.95
N ILE A 114 13.12 -4.71 0.11
CA ILE A 114 13.88 -5.08 1.31
C ILE A 114 14.92 -6.14 0.94
N SER A 115 14.54 -7.15 0.18
CA SER A 115 15.45 -8.19 -0.30
C SER A 115 16.59 -7.62 -1.14
N LEU A 116 16.28 -6.73 -2.09
CA LEU A 116 17.28 -6.04 -2.90
C LEU A 116 18.22 -5.16 -2.07
N ALA A 117 17.69 -4.46 -1.07
CA ALA A 117 18.51 -3.60 -0.21
C ALA A 117 19.46 -4.39 0.69
N ASN A 118 19.16 -5.65 1.01
CA ASN A 118 20.05 -6.52 1.77
C ASN A 118 21.15 -7.16 0.90
N ASP A 119 21.07 -7.08 -0.44
CA ASP A 119 22.13 -7.48 -1.35
C ASP A 119 23.24 -6.41 -1.37
N LYS A 120 24.43 -6.77 -0.91
CA LYS A 120 25.58 -5.86 -0.80
C LYS A 120 26.04 -5.32 -2.17
N ARG A 121 25.95 -6.14 -3.24
CA ARG A 121 26.30 -5.71 -4.62
C ARG A 121 25.32 -4.67 -5.11
N PHE A 122 24.02 -4.86 -4.86
CA PHE A 122 23.02 -3.86 -5.18
C PHE A 122 23.24 -2.58 -4.35
N ALA A 123 23.46 -2.71 -3.04
CA ALA A 123 23.66 -1.59 -2.13
C ALA A 123 24.91 -0.75 -2.46
N SER A 124 25.96 -1.36 -3.02
CA SER A 124 27.22 -0.68 -3.37
C SER A 124 27.09 0.42 -4.43
N TYR A 125 26.00 0.43 -5.20
CA TYR A 125 25.73 1.49 -6.19
C TYR A 125 25.27 2.82 -5.59
N PHE A 126 25.00 2.87 -4.28
CA PHE A 126 24.31 3.99 -3.64
C PHE A 126 25.19 4.74 -2.65
N LYS A 127 24.99 6.06 -2.57
CA LYS A 127 25.38 6.82 -1.38
C LYS A 127 24.39 6.52 -0.26
N LYS A 128 24.78 6.65 1.01
CA LYS A 128 23.93 6.33 2.18
C LYS A 128 22.56 7.00 2.13
N TYR A 129 22.50 8.31 1.82
CA TYR A 129 21.23 9.02 1.74
C TYR A 129 20.30 8.51 0.63
N GLN A 130 20.88 8.06 -0.49
CA GLN A 130 20.14 7.45 -1.58
C GLN A 130 19.62 6.08 -1.16
N PHE A 131 20.46 5.28 -0.56
CA PHE A 131 20.16 3.94 -0.08
C PHE A 131 19.00 3.93 0.94
N ILE A 132 19.07 4.82 1.93
CA ILE A 132 17.99 4.98 2.92
C ILE A 132 16.68 5.38 2.25
N SER A 133 16.71 6.22 1.21
CA SER A 133 15.52 6.66 0.48
C SER A 133 14.90 5.57 -0.42
N LEU A 134 15.57 4.42 -0.62
CA LEU A 134 15.00 3.27 -1.35
C LEU A 134 13.71 2.76 -0.70
N THR A 135 13.58 2.87 0.61
CA THR A 135 12.36 2.51 1.33
C THR A 135 11.15 3.28 0.77
N ASN A 136 11.32 4.59 0.58
CA ASN A 136 10.28 5.46 0.04
C ASN A 136 10.04 5.23 -1.46
N PHE A 137 11.10 4.94 -2.21
CA PHE A 137 11.01 4.66 -3.63
C PHE A 137 10.29 3.34 -3.92
N GLY A 138 10.71 2.25 -3.28
CA GLY A 138 10.15 0.92 -3.53
C GLY A 138 8.71 0.81 -3.08
N THR A 139 8.38 1.31 -1.90
CA THR A 139 7.04 1.21 -1.32
C THR A 139 5.97 1.91 -2.16
N ALA A 140 6.33 2.90 -2.98
CA ALA A 140 5.39 3.60 -3.83
C ALA A 140 4.80 2.75 -4.98
N PHE A 141 5.34 1.57 -5.22
CA PHE A 141 4.91 0.66 -6.28
C PHE A 141 4.41 -0.70 -5.75
N GLY A 142 4.27 -0.84 -4.44
CA GLY A 142 3.87 -2.11 -3.83
C GLY A 142 2.54 -2.62 -4.34
N MET A 143 2.50 -3.92 -4.70
CA MET A 143 1.31 -4.59 -5.25
C MET A 143 0.73 -3.91 -6.51
N GLY A 144 1.54 -3.14 -7.26
CA GLY A 144 1.04 -2.28 -8.35
C GLY A 144 0.28 -3.04 -9.43
N LEU A 145 0.83 -4.18 -9.90
CA LEU A 145 0.16 -5.01 -10.89
C LEU A 145 -1.17 -5.56 -10.37
N LEU A 146 -1.21 -6.01 -9.11
CA LEU A 146 -2.42 -6.51 -8.47
C LEU A 146 -3.51 -5.43 -8.41
N VAL A 147 -3.16 -4.22 -7.94
CA VAL A 147 -4.10 -3.10 -7.84
C VAL A 147 -4.69 -2.76 -9.20
N ILE A 148 -3.86 -2.64 -10.25
CA ILE A 148 -4.32 -2.33 -11.61
C ILE A 148 -5.24 -3.44 -12.14
N VAL A 149 -4.85 -4.71 -11.99
CA VAL A 149 -5.65 -5.85 -12.48
C VAL A 149 -6.97 -5.94 -11.72
N PHE A 150 -6.95 -5.71 -10.40
CA PHE A 150 -8.18 -5.67 -9.61
C PHE A 150 -9.12 -4.55 -10.09
N MET A 151 -8.64 -3.31 -10.25
CA MET A 151 -9.47 -2.20 -10.73
C MET A 151 -9.99 -2.45 -12.16
N ALA A 152 -9.16 -3.04 -13.02
CA ALA A 152 -9.58 -3.43 -14.37
C ALA A 152 -10.67 -4.51 -14.34
N SER A 153 -10.60 -5.48 -13.42
CA SER A 153 -11.64 -6.50 -13.24
C SER A 153 -12.97 -5.94 -12.76
N GLN A 154 -12.96 -4.76 -12.15
CA GLN A 154 -14.17 -4.01 -11.78
C GLN A 154 -14.73 -3.15 -12.95
N GLY A 155 -14.15 -3.25 -14.15
CA GLY A 155 -14.63 -2.55 -15.35
C GLY A 155 -13.92 -1.22 -15.63
N PHE A 156 -12.91 -0.84 -14.86
CA PHE A 156 -12.16 0.41 -15.04
C PHE A 156 -10.79 0.14 -15.66
N TYR A 157 -10.62 0.43 -16.95
CA TYR A 157 -9.38 0.10 -17.67
C TYR A 157 -8.39 1.27 -17.77
N VAL A 158 -8.88 2.49 -17.95
CA VAL A 158 -8.05 3.70 -18.15
C VAL A 158 -7.68 4.35 -16.81
N ALA A 159 -8.65 4.47 -15.91
CA ALA A 159 -8.47 5.12 -14.62
C ALA A 159 -7.29 4.56 -13.78
N PRO A 160 -7.08 3.23 -13.70
CA PRO A 160 -5.93 2.68 -12.99
C PRO A 160 -4.57 3.05 -13.61
N LEU A 161 -4.51 3.22 -14.94
CA LEU A 161 -3.28 3.65 -15.60
C LEU A 161 -2.94 5.12 -15.27
N ILE A 162 -3.97 5.97 -15.19
CA ILE A 162 -3.81 7.35 -14.72
C ILE A 162 -3.37 7.34 -13.24
N GLY A 163 -3.96 6.47 -12.41
CA GLY A 163 -3.54 6.28 -11.03
C GLY A 163 -2.07 5.86 -10.89
N LEU A 164 -1.58 4.96 -11.77
CA LEU A 164 -0.16 4.60 -11.82
C LEU A 164 0.74 5.82 -12.10
N LEU A 165 0.34 6.68 -13.03
CA LEU A 165 1.09 7.93 -13.29
C LEU A 165 1.08 8.85 -12.07
N GLY A 166 -0.05 8.94 -11.37
CA GLY A 166 -0.14 9.63 -10.08
C GLY A 166 0.82 9.06 -9.04
N ALA A 167 0.88 7.74 -8.90
CA ALA A 167 1.82 7.06 -8.02
C ALA A 167 3.28 7.35 -8.37
N CYS A 168 3.62 7.43 -9.65
CA CYS A 168 4.96 7.85 -10.10
C CYS A 168 5.32 9.26 -9.60
N ILE A 169 4.39 10.23 -9.69
CA ILE A 169 4.60 11.60 -9.20
C ILE A 169 4.75 11.61 -7.68
N GLY A 170 3.91 10.87 -6.97
CA GLY A 170 4.00 10.72 -5.51
C GLY A 170 5.31 10.06 -5.07
N CYS A 171 5.78 9.06 -5.81
CA CYS A 171 7.07 8.42 -5.59
C CYS A 171 8.24 9.40 -5.70
N VAL A 172 8.24 10.26 -6.71
CA VAL A 172 9.25 11.34 -6.85
C VAL A 172 9.22 12.24 -5.61
N CYS A 173 8.05 12.69 -5.21
CA CYS A 173 7.89 13.54 -4.04
C CYS A 173 8.41 12.86 -2.77
N SER A 174 7.95 11.65 -2.48
CA SER A 174 8.33 10.85 -1.31
C SER A 174 9.84 10.62 -1.24
N THR A 175 10.42 10.14 -2.32
CA THR A 175 11.87 9.82 -2.41
C THR A 175 12.73 11.07 -2.22
N ARG A 176 12.42 12.15 -2.95
CA ARG A 176 13.18 13.40 -2.86
C ARG A 176 13.04 14.07 -1.49
N LEU A 177 11.86 14.00 -0.88
CA LEU A 177 11.63 14.53 0.46
C LEU A 177 12.42 13.74 1.51
N MET A 178 12.42 12.41 1.41
CA MET A 178 13.23 11.55 2.28
C MET A 178 14.72 11.84 2.14
N GLN A 179 15.25 11.98 0.93
CA GLN A 179 16.65 12.38 0.69
C GLN A 179 16.99 13.69 1.40
N ARG A 180 16.11 14.70 1.31
CA ARG A 180 16.29 15.97 2.02
C ARG A 180 16.28 15.81 3.54
N PHE A 181 15.40 14.98 4.07
CA PHE A 181 15.32 14.71 5.51
C PHE A 181 16.56 13.99 6.03
N VAL A 182 17.08 13.04 5.26
CA VAL A 182 18.33 12.34 5.60
C VAL A 182 19.51 13.31 5.60
N LEU A 183 19.70 14.06 4.52
CA LEU A 183 20.82 15.01 4.40
C LEU A 183 20.76 16.16 5.41
N LYS A 184 19.57 16.53 5.85
CA LYS A 184 19.41 17.52 6.94
C LYS A 184 19.83 16.95 8.29
N ALA A 185 19.63 15.65 8.52
CA ALA A 185 19.98 14.97 9.77
C ALA A 185 21.46 14.52 9.79
N TYR A 186 21.97 14.06 8.64
CA TYR A 186 23.28 13.46 8.44
C TYR A 186 23.89 13.99 7.14
N PRO A 187 24.47 15.22 7.14
CA PRO A 187 25.05 15.84 5.93
C PRO A 187 26.18 15.00 5.31
N GLU A 188 26.93 14.25 6.13
CA GLU A 188 28.03 13.36 5.73
C GLU A 188 27.58 12.23 4.80
N TYR A 189 26.33 11.80 4.88
CA TYR A 189 25.77 10.75 4.02
C TYR A 189 25.69 11.14 2.53
N ALA A 190 25.91 12.42 2.21
CA ALA A 190 26.03 12.88 0.83
C ALA A 190 27.20 12.27 0.07
N VAL A 191 28.30 11.97 0.78
CA VAL A 191 29.54 11.48 0.20
C VAL A 191 29.86 10.02 0.58
N GLU A 192 29.32 9.55 1.69
CA GLU A 192 29.53 8.18 2.17
C GLU A 192 28.79 7.15 1.31
N ASP A 193 29.48 6.06 0.96
CA ASP A 193 28.89 4.92 0.28
C ASP A 193 28.06 4.07 1.25
N ALA A 194 27.01 3.43 0.73
CA ALA A 194 26.13 2.60 1.55
C ALA A 194 26.82 1.34 2.07
N VAL A 195 27.73 0.78 1.27
CA VAL A 195 28.53 -0.42 1.58
C VAL A 195 30.00 -0.12 1.26
N SER A 196 30.91 -0.56 2.11
CA SER A 196 32.35 -0.41 1.87
C SER A 196 32.83 -1.44 0.84
N PRO A 197 33.95 -1.14 0.11
CA PRO A 197 34.52 -2.09 -0.85
C PRO A 197 34.96 -3.42 -0.21
N GLU A 198 35.29 -3.41 1.09
CA GLU A 198 35.71 -4.60 1.84
C GLU A 198 34.54 -5.56 2.10
N GLU A 199 33.35 -5.02 2.35
CA GLU A 199 32.12 -5.81 2.59
C GLU A 199 31.60 -6.52 1.33
N ILE A 200 31.95 -6.02 0.13
CA ILE A 200 31.53 -6.61 -1.16
C ILE A 200 32.31 -7.89 -1.48
N ALA A 201 33.58 -7.98 -1.03
CA ALA A 201 34.44 -9.09 -1.36
C ALA A 201 34.06 -10.42 -0.70
N GLU A 202 33.13 -10.39 0.26
CA GLU A 202 32.70 -11.57 1.03
C GLU A 202 31.51 -12.32 0.42
N GLU A 203 30.87 -11.82 -0.64
CA GLU A 203 29.72 -12.49 -1.28
C GLU A 203 30.18 -13.49 -2.36
N GLU A 204 29.91 -14.79 -2.16
CA GLU A 204 30.07 -15.85 -3.16
C GLU A 204 28.98 -15.78 -4.26
N GLU A 205 29.34 -16.13 -5.49
CA GLU A 205 28.39 -16.23 -6.61
C GLU A 205 27.56 -17.51 -6.48
N GLU A 206 26.25 -17.39 -6.27
CA GLU A 206 25.32 -18.48 -6.50
C GLU A 206 25.14 -18.72 -8.03
N GLU A 207 25.60 -19.87 -8.52
CA GLU A 207 25.35 -20.29 -9.90
C GLU A 207 23.87 -20.59 -10.14
N ASP A 208 23.26 -19.89 -11.09
CA ASP A 208 21.87 -20.14 -11.51
C ASP A 208 21.78 -21.42 -12.36
N GLU A 209 21.44 -22.56 -11.72
CA GLU A 209 21.25 -23.86 -12.37
C GLU A 209 20.08 -23.91 -13.36
N ASN A 210 19.26 -22.86 -13.46
CA ASN A 210 18.02 -22.89 -14.22
C ASN A 210 18.23 -22.86 -15.74
N HIS A 211 19.38 -22.38 -16.23
CA HIS A 211 19.68 -22.29 -17.66
C HIS A 211 19.82 -23.65 -18.39
N LYS A 212 19.94 -24.76 -17.67
CA LYS A 212 20.05 -26.12 -18.26
C LYS A 212 18.72 -26.77 -18.61
N LYS A 213 17.57 -26.16 -18.23
CA LYS A 213 16.22 -26.73 -18.44
C LYS A 213 15.62 -26.28 -19.77
N THR A 214 14.71 -27.09 -20.34
CA THR A 214 13.99 -26.69 -21.57
C THR A 214 13.08 -25.49 -21.32
N VAL A 215 12.83 -24.66 -22.34
CA VAL A 215 11.99 -23.46 -22.28
C VAL A 215 10.60 -23.76 -21.66
N PHE A 216 9.99 -24.88 -22.01
CA PHE A 216 8.70 -25.29 -21.47
C PHE A 216 8.76 -25.59 -19.96
N ILE A 217 9.80 -26.27 -19.49
CA ILE A 217 9.99 -26.56 -18.06
C ILE A 217 10.25 -25.26 -17.28
N ARG A 218 11.05 -24.35 -17.84
CA ARG A 218 11.29 -23.03 -17.26
C ARG A 218 10.00 -22.22 -17.12
N LEU A 219 9.16 -22.19 -18.18
CA LEU A 219 7.86 -21.52 -18.16
C LEU A 219 6.96 -22.11 -17.04
N LEU A 220 6.82 -23.45 -17.02
CA LEU A 220 5.96 -24.12 -16.04
C LEU A 220 6.43 -23.87 -14.60
N ASN A 221 7.74 -24.02 -14.34
CA ASN A 221 8.30 -23.78 -13.02
C ASN A 221 8.07 -22.31 -12.60
N SER A 222 8.35 -21.34 -13.46
CA SER A 222 8.15 -19.92 -13.18
C SER A 222 6.69 -19.60 -12.87
N MET A 223 5.74 -20.18 -13.61
CA MET A 223 4.31 -20.01 -13.32
C MET A 223 3.93 -20.58 -11.95
N LEU A 224 4.40 -21.79 -11.63
CA LEU A 224 4.09 -22.43 -10.35
C LEU A 224 4.73 -21.72 -9.17
N ASP A 225 5.99 -21.31 -9.30
CA ASP A 225 6.71 -20.60 -8.24
C ASP A 225 6.11 -19.20 -8.00
N GLY A 226 5.79 -18.48 -9.07
CA GLY A 226 5.09 -17.19 -9.00
C GLY A 226 3.69 -17.35 -8.43
N GLY A 227 2.97 -18.41 -8.79
CA GLY A 227 1.67 -18.74 -8.22
C GLY A 227 1.73 -19.02 -6.72
N ARG A 228 2.74 -19.75 -6.25
CA ARG A 228 2.97 -19.98 -4.80
C ARG A 228 3.20 -18.68 -4.06
N SER A 229 4.08 -17.81 -4.58
CA SER A 229 4.27 -16.47 -4.00
C SER A 229 2.97 -15.66 -3.97
N GLY A 230 2.13 -15.79 -4.99
CA GLY A 230 0.81 -15.17 -5.03
C GLY A 230 -0.14 -15.69 -3.93
N VAL A 231 -0.08 -16.98 -3.60
CA VAL A 231 -0.83 -17.56 -2.45
C VAL A 231 -0.34 -16.94 -1.13
N GLU A 232 0.97 -16.82 -0.92
CA GLU A 232 1.55 -16.22 0.29
C GLU A 232 1.10 -14.77 0.46
N VAL A 233 1.14 -13.97 -0.61
CA VAL A 233 0.60 -12.60 -0.62
C VAL A 233 -0.90 -12.60 -0.31
N GLY A 234 -1.68 -13.47 -0.95
CA GLY A 234 -3.12 -13.61 -0.69
C GLY A 234 -3.46 -13.96 0.75
N LEU A 235 -2.67 -14.84 1.38
CA LEU A 235 -2.83 -15.17 2.79
C LEU A 235 -2.45 -14.01 3.71
N SER A 236 -1.44 -13.25 3.36
CA SER A 236 -0.95 -12.13 4.18
C SER A 236 -1.96 -10.98 4.30
N ILE A 237 -2.86 -10.81 3.33
CA ILE A 237 -3.88 -9.76 3.37
C ILE A 237 -5.08 -10.10 4.26
N ILE A 238 -5.29 -11.39 4.63
CA ILE A 238 -6.47 -11.84 5.40
C ILE A 238 -6.69 -11.02 6.68
N PRO A 239 -5.70 -10.88 7.59
CA PRO A 239 -5.91 -10.15 8.83
C PRO A 239 -6.30 -8.67 8.57
N GLY A 240 -5.67 -8.02 7.58
CA GLY A 240 -5.98 -6.67 7.18
C GLY A 240 -7.43 -6.52 6.70
N VAL A 241 -7.84 -7.38 5.78
CA VAL A 241 -9.21 -7.36 5.26
C VAL A 241 -10.23 -7.65 6.36
N LEU A 242 -10.05 -8.70 7.15
CA LEU A 242 -11.06 -9.07 8.14
C LEU A 242 -11.15 -8.07 9.30
N ILE A 243 -10.03 -7.54 9.78
CA ILE A 243 -10.02 -6.65 10.95
C ILE A 243 -10.26 -5.20 10.52
N ILE A 244 -9.43 -4.68 9.62
CA ILE A 244 -9.44 -3.25 9.26
C ILE A 244 -10.66 -2.92 8.43
N SER A 245 -10.98 -3.71 7.38
CA SER A 245 -12.12 -3.41 6.52
C SER A 245 -13.44 -3.56 7.28
N THR A 246 -13.62 -4.61 8.09
CA THR A 246 -14.84 -4.75 8.90
C THR A 246 -15.00 -3.58 9.85
N CYS A 247 -13.91 -3.14 10.49
CA CYS A 247 -13.93 -1.97 11.36
C CYS A 247 -14.28 -0.68 10.61
N VAL A 248 -13.66 -0.45 9.45
CA VAL A 248 -13.95 0.75 8.64
C VAL A 248 -15.35 0.72 8.08
N MET A 249 -15.82 -0.44 7.58
CA MET A 249 -17.14 -0.58 7.00
C MET A 249 -18.26 -0.30 8.01
N ILE A 250 -18.13 -0.74 9.27
CA ILE A 250 -19.14 -0.46 10.31
C ILE A 250 -19.22 1.03 10.65
N PHE A 251 -18.19 1.81 10.37
CA PHE A 251 -18.19 3.27 10.51
C PHE A 251 -18.51 4.03 9.22
N THR A 252 -18.59 3.32 8.08
CA THR A 252 -18.79 3.93 6.75
C THR A 252 -20.21 3.68 6.24
N PHE A 253 -20.68 2.45 6.30
CA PHE A 253 -22.01 2.10 5.81
C PHE A 253 -23.08 2.45 6.85
N GLY A 254 -24.33 2.61 6.37
CA GLY A 254 -25.49 2.96 7.18
C GLY A 254 -26.35 1.75 7.57
N PRO A 255 -27.53 2.03 8.17
CA PRO A 255 -28.59 1.05 8.33
C PRO A 255 -29.13 0.57 6.98
N ALA A 256 -30.11 -0.34 6.99
CA ALA A 256 -30.89 -0.66 5.80
C ALA A 256 -31.66 0.57 5.30
N GLU A 257 -32.20 0.51 4.05
CA GLU A 257 -32.95 1.63 3.44
C GLU A 257 -34.12 2.11 4.27
N ASP A 258 -34.71 1.22 5.07
CA ASP A 258 -35.81 1.52 6.00
C ASP A 258 -35.34 2.15 7.33
N GLY A 259 -34.08 2.40 7.48
CA GLY A 259 -33.44 2.95 8.70
C GLY A 259 -33.27 1.93 9.83
N THR A 260 -33.51 0.64 9.58
CA THR A 260 -33.43 -0.40 10.62
C THR A 260 -32.10 -1.17 10.60
N TYR A 261 -31.75 -1.76 11.74
CA TYR A 261 -30.62 -2.67 11.88
C TYR A 261 -31.14 -4.10 12.04
N SER A 262 -30.79 -4.97 11.09
CA SER A 262 -31.21 -6.38 11.05
C SER A 262 -30.07 -7.37 11.26
N GLY A 263 -28.85 -6.87 11.49
CA GLY A 263 -27.65 -7.70 11.68
C GLY A 263 -27.24 -8.45 10.42
N ILE A 264 -27.50 -7.90 9.22
CA ILE A 264 -26.94 -8.37 7.95
C ILE A 264 -25.53 -7.78 7.75
N ALA A 265 -24.78 -8.33 6.81
CA ALA A 265 -23.47 -7.81 6.43
C ALA A 265 -23.57 -6.35 5.94
N TYR A 266 -22.48 -5.61 6.13
CA TYR A 266 -22.32 -4.23 5.62
C TYR A 266 -23.27 -3.18 6.19
N GLN A 267 -23.95 -3.42 7.32
CA GLN A 267 -24.60 -2.36 8.08
C GLN A 267 -23.61 -1.63 8.99
N GLY A 268 -23.88 -0.36 9.29
CA GLY A 268 -22.98 0.45 10.11
C GLY A 268 -23.62 1.75 10.61
N VAL A 269 -22.82 2.70 11.07
CA VAL A 269 -23.28 3.91 11.76
C VAL A 269 -22.92 5.22 11.04
N GLU A 270 -22.43 5.18 9.81
CA GLU A 270 -22.11 6.34 8.95
C GLU A 270 -21.27 7.43 9.62
N LEU A 271 -20.43 7.07 10.58
CA LEU A 271 -19.63 8.04 11.33
C LEU A 271 -18.56 8.72 10.45
N LEU A 272 -17.90 7.93 9.58
CA LEU A 272 -16.87 8.46 8.70
C LEU A 272 -17.45 9.40 7.64
N PRO A 273 -18.54 9.06 6.93
CA PRO A 273 -19.19 9.99 6.02
C PRO A 273 -19.72 11.25 6.71
N TRP A 274 -20.27 11.12 7.92
CA TRP A 274 -20.73 12.28 8.70
C TRP A 274 -19.59 13.24 9.04
N LEU A 275 -18.39 12.72 9.39
CA LEU A 275 -17.20 13.54 9.63
C LEU A 275 -16.70 14.16 8.32
N ALA A 276 -16.65 13.37 7.25
CA ALA A 276 -16.17 13.80 5.95
C ALA A 276 -17.01 14.95 5.36
N ASN A 277 -18.32 14.88 5.51
CA ASN A 277 -19.26 15.93 5.09
C ASN A 277 -18.99 17.32 5.69
N LYS A 278 -18.26 17.39 6.82
CA LYS A 278 -17.90 18.70 7.43
C LYS A 278 -16.76 19.39 6.70
N ILE A 279 -15.99 18.66 5.91
CA ILE A 279 -14.82 19.12 5.17
C ILE A 279 -14.83 18.56 3.74
N ASP A 280 -16.03 18.29 3.20
CA ASP A 280 -16.26 17.73 1.86
C ASP A 280 -15.57 18.55 0.77
N PHE A 281 -15.64 19.90 0.85
CA PHE A 281 -14.98 20.80 -0.09
C PHE A 281 -13.47 20.54 -0.23
N VAL A 282 -12.80 20.05 0.84
CA VAL A 282 -11.38 19.70 0.80
C VAL A 282 -11.17 18.42 -0.01
N PHE A 283 -12.02 17.41 0.21
CA PHE A 283 -11.93 16.13 -0.50
C PHE A 283 -12.35 16.28 -1.96
N GLU A 284 -13.35 17.08 -2.25
CA GLU A 284 -13.77 17.39 -3.61
C GLU A 284 -12.66 18.14 -4.37
N TRP A 285 -12.08 19.18 -3.79
CA TRP A 285 -11.03 19.97 -4.46
C TRP A 285 -9.72 19.22 -4.63
N LEU A 286 -9.29 18.42 -3.64
CA LEU A 286 -8.01 17.70 -3.67
C LEU A 286 -8.09 16.41 -4.48
N PHE A 287 -9.19 15.68 -4.35
CA PHE A 287 -9.32 14.29 -4.84
C PHE A 287 -10.49 14.09 -5.80
N GLY A 288 -11.37 15.10 -5.95
CA GLY A 288 -12.58 14.99 -6.77
C GLY A 288 -13.58 13.98 -6.21
N PHE A 289 -13.64 13.80 -4.90
CA PHE A 289 -14.60 12.91 -4.28
C PHE A 289 -15.94 13.60 -4.14
N HIS A 290 -16.95 13.10 -4.86
CA HIS A 290 -18.31 13.62 -4.83
C HIS A 290 -19.20 12.96 -3.76
N ASP A 291 -18.73 11.87 -3.17
CA ASP A 291 -19.43 11.13 -2.13
C ASP A 291 -18.55 10.99 -0.87
N PRO A 292 -19.06 11.33 0.32
CA PRO A 292 -18.27 11.30 1.56
C PRO A 292 -17.86 9.89 2.01
N HIS A 293 -18.52 8.83 1.54
CA HIS A 293 -18.13 7.44 1.83
C HIS A 293 -16.78 7.08 1.23
N LEU A 294 -16.36 7.75 0.15
CA LEU A 294 -15.09 7.48 -0.54
C LEU A 294 -13.85 7.73 0.34
N VAL A 295 -13.95 8.53 1.40
CA VAL A 295 -12.85 8.76 2.37
C VAL A 295 -12.44 7.50 3.12
N ALA A 296 -13.32 6.50 3.18
CA ALA A 296 -13.00 5.21 3.81
C ALA A 296 -11.84 4.49 3.10
N PHE A 297 -11.69 4.64 1.78
CA PHE A 297 -10.61 3.99 1.04
C PHE A 297 -9.22 4.48 1.47
N PRO A 298 -8.88 5.78 1.43
CA PRO A 298 -7.57 6.25 1.87
C PRO A 298 -7.30 5.95 3.34
N ILE A 299 -8.30 6.03 4.23
CA ILE A 299 -8.15 5.68 5.65
C ILE A 299 -7.77 4.19 5.79
N THR A 300 -8.43 3.31 5.06
CA THR A 300 -8.15 1.86 5.08
C THR A 300 -6.79 1.55 4.47
N ALA A 301 -6.40 2.24 3.39
CA ALA A 301 -5.13 2.05 2.70
C ALA A 301 -3.92 2.37 3.58
N LEU A 302 -4.06 3.27 4.57
CA LEU A 302 -3.01 3.51 5.57
C LEU A 302 -2.64 2.24 6.35
N GLY A 303 -3.60 1.36 6.58
CA GLY A 303 -3.39 0.09 7.26
C GLY A 303 -2.95 -1.04 6.31
N ALA A 304 -3.68 -1.23 5.21
CA ALA A 304 -3.40 -2.28 4.23
C ALA A 304 -4.18 -2.03 2.92
N VAL A 305 -3.50 -2.09 1.77
CA VAL A 305 -4.13 -1.93 0.46
C VAL A 305 -5.16 -3.02 0.16
N GLY A 306 -4.88 -4.27 0.52
CA GLY A 306 -5.85 -5.36 0.35
C GLY A 306 -7.17 -5.11 1.08
N ALA A 307 -7.08 -4.47 2.27
CA ALA A 307 -8.25 -4.03 3.00
C ALA A 307 -9.02 -2.91 2.25
N SER A 308 -8.33 -1.91 1.72
CA SER A 308 -9.00 -0.84 0.98
C SER A 308 -9.65 -1.32 -0.32
N LEU A 309 -9.02 -2.25 -1.04
CA LEU A 309 -9.60 -2.84 -2.24
C LEU A 309 -10.93 -3.55 -1.95
N SER A 310 -11.12 -4.10 -0.76
CA SER A 310 -12.37 -4.76 -0.36
C SER A 310 -13.58 -3.83 -0.26
N LEU A 311 -13.37 -2.51 -0.17
CA LEU A 311 -14.44 -1.51 -0.17
C LEU A 311 -15.04 -1.28 -1.56
N ILE A 312 -14.27 -1.50 -2.61
CA ILE A 312 -14.62 -1.15 -4.00
C ILE A 312 -15.96 -1.78 -4.46
N PRO A 313 -16.18 -3.10 -4.28
CA PRO A 313 -17.46 -3.70 -4.70
C PRO A 313 -18.68 -3.05 -4.01
N GLY A 314 -18.55 -2.72 -2.73
CA GLY A 314 -19.60 -2.01 -1.99
C GLY A 314 -19.85 -0.61 -2.55
N PHE A 315 -18.81 0.15 -2.87
CA PHE A 315 -18.94 1.48 -3.46
C PHE A 315 -19.57 1.43 -4.85
N ILE A 316 -19.23 0.42 -5.67
CA ILE A 316 -19.86 0.19 -6.98
C ILE A 316 -21.35 -0.13 -6.81
N ALA A 317 -21.70 -1.03 -5.88
CA ALA A 317 -23.08 -1.44 -5.65
C ALA A 317 -24.00 -0.26 -5.24
N HIS A 318 -23.44 0.73 -4.52
CA HIS A 318 -24.16 1.93 -4.11
C HIS A 318 -24.07 3.09 -5.14
N GLY A 319 -23.29 2.94 -6.20
CA GLY A 319 -23.11 3.98 -7.21
C GLY A 319 -22.31 5.19 -6.73
N TRP A 320 -21.49 5.06 -5.68
CA TRP A 320 -20.69 6.16 -5.12
C TRP A 320 -19.39 6.42 -5.89
N ILE A 321 -18.88 5.43 -6.63
CA ILE A 321 -17.57 5.45 -7.25
C ILE A 321 -17.65 5.78 -8.75
N ASP A 322 -16.71 6.57 -9.21
CA ASP A 322 -16.51 6.93 -10.61
C ASP A 322 -15.06 6.64 -11.08
N GLY A 323 -14.76 6.95 -12.34
CA GLY A 323 -13.41 6.77 -12.88
C GLY A 323 -12.36 7.63 -12.19
N ASN A 324 -12.71 8.84 -11.73
CA ASN A 324 -11.82 9.70 -10.98
C ASN A 324 -11.43 9.06 -9.64
N ALA A 325 -12.42 8.61 -8.87
CA ALA A 325 -12.17 7.95 -7.59
C ALA A 325 -11.29 6.70 -7.78
N ILE A 326 -11.50 5.90 -8.82
CA ILE A 326 -10.63 4.76 -9.16
C ILE A 326 -9.19 5.18 -9.47
N ALA A 327 -8.98 6.26 -10.21
CA ALA A 327 -7.62 6.76 -10.48
C ALA A 327 -6.92 7.19 -9.17
N VAL A 328 -7.62 7.93 -8.33
CA VAL A 328 -7.12 8.36 -7.01
C VAL A 328 -6.85 7.16 -6.10
N PHE A 329 -7.79 6.21 -6.03
CA PHE A 329 -7.63 5.00 -5.20
C PHE A 329 -6.48 4.12 -5.66
N THR A 330 -6.27 4.01 -6.98
CA THR A 330 -5.11 3.29 -7.52
C THR A 330 -3.81 3.94 -7.10
N ALA A 331 -3.71 5.26 -7.20
CA ALA A 331 -2.52 6.01 -6.80
C ALA A 331 -2.22 5.87 -5.29
N ILE A 332 -3.24 6.03 -4.45
CA ILE A 332 -3.13 5.87 -2.99
C ILE A 332 -2.84 4.41 -2.63
N GLY A 333 -3.56 3.47 -3.22
CA GLY A 333 -3.41 2.04 -2.95
C GLY A 333 -2.00 1.56 -3.22
N MET A 334 -1.38 2.00 -4.31
CA MET A 334 0.02 1.70 -4.60
C MET A 334 0.96 2.37 -3.59
N CYS A 335 0.85 3.68 -3.41
CA CYS A 335 1.76 4.43 -2.53
C CYS A 335 1.65 3.99 -1.08
N TRP A 336 0.45 3.70 -0.57
CA TRP A 336 0.25 3.34 0.83
C TRP A 336 0.15 1.84 1.07
N SER A 337 0.50 1.01 0.09
CA SER A 337 0.53 -0.45 0.26
C SER A 337 1.48 -0.87 1.39
N GLY A 338 0.94 -1.02 2.60
CA GLY A 338 1.70 -1.48 3.77
C GLY A 338 2.88 -0.60 4.17
N PHE A 339 2.88 0.70 3.81
CA PHE A 339 4.06 1.55 3.98
C PHE A 339 4.51 1.69 5.44
N LEU A 340 3.59 1.70 6.41
CA LEU A 340 3.93 1.82 7.82
C LEU A 340 4.79 0.63 8.30
N SER A 341 4.40 -0.58 7.95
CA SER A 341 5.13 -1.80 8.31
C SER A 341 6.43 -1.93 7.51
N THR A 342 6.38 -1.66 6.19
CA THR A 342 7.56 -1.78 5.31
C THR A 342 8.65 -0.80 5.69
N HIS A 343 8.32 0.47 5.93
CA HIS A 343 9.31 1.47 6.37
C HIS A 343 9.96 1.10 7.69
N THR A 344 9.16 0.60 8.64
CA THR A 344 9.68 0.15 9.93
C THR A 344 10.60 -1.06 9.76
N ALA A 345 10.17 -2.08 9.04
CA ALA A 345 10.94 -3.31 8.85
C ALA A 345 12.24 -3.05 8.07
N MET A 346 12.17 -2.30 6.96
CA MET A 346 13.34 -2.04 6.12
C MET A 346 14.38 -1.18 6.85
N LEU A 347 13.96 -0.06 7.45
CA LEU A 347 14.91 0.80 8.15
C LEU A 347 15.49 0.15 9.42
N ASP A 348 14.74 -0.74 10.06
CA ASP A 348 15.25 -1.55 11.17
C ASP A 348 16.32 -2.55 10.70
N SER A 349 16.04 -3.29 9.60
CA SER A 349 16.99 -4.24 9.01
C SER A 349 18.26 -3.59 8.49
N LEU A 350 18.17 -2.35 7.99
CA LEU A 350 19.31 -1.59 7.48
C LEU A 350 20.06 -0.79 8.56
N GLY A 351 19.60 -0.84 9.83
CA GLY A 351 20.24 -0.11 10.95
C GLY A 351 19.92 1.38 11.03
N TYR A 352 18.87 1.86 10.34
CA TYR A 352 18.46 3.28 10.30
C TYR A 352 17.10 3.53 10.96
N ARG A 353 16.75 2.80 12.01
CA ARG A 353 15.46 2.85 12.69
C ARG A 353 15.05 4.24 13.17
N ASP A 354 15.98 5.08 13.55
CA ASP A 354 15.78 6.47 13.98
C ASP A 354 15.20 7.37 12.89
N LEU A 355 15.36 7.00 11.62
CA LEU A 355 14.83 7.71 10.46
C LEU A 355 13.41 7.27 10.08
N THR A 356 12.85 6.22 10.68
CA THR A 356 11.51 5.70 10.39
C THR A 356 10.41 6.77 10.43
N PRO A 357 10.32 7.67 11.43
CA PRO A 357 9.29 8.71 11.42
C PRO A 357 9.42 9.69 10.24
N LYS A 358 10.64 9.99 9.81
CA LYS A 358 10.89 10.86 8.66
C LYS A 358 10.49 10.17 7.35
N ALA A 359 10.81 8.88 7.19
CA ALA A 359 10.43 8.10 6.04
C ALA A 359 8.91 7.96 5.91
N ILE A 360 8.22 7.64 7.00
CA ILE A 360 6.75 7.58 7.06
C ILE A 360 6.14 8.93 6.69
N THR A 361 6.64 10.04 7.25
CA THR A 361 6.14 11.38 6.95
C THR A 361 6.34 11.74 5.47
N ALA A 362 7.53 11.48 4.92
CA ALA A 362 7.81 11.73 3.51
C ALA A 362 6.92 10.90 2.60
N HIS A 363 6.65 9.65 2.97
CA HIS A 363 5.84 8.76 2.17
C HIS A 363 4.35 9.09 2.26
N PHE A 364 3.85 9.45 3.43
CA PHE A 364 2.48 9.94 3.61
C PHE A 364 2.20 11.17 2.72
N ILE A 365 3.11 12.16 2.73
CA ILE A 365 3.01 13.33 1.85
C ILE A 365 3.06 12.92 0.38
N GLY A 366 3.97 11.98 0.02
CA GLY A 366 4.05 11.44 -1.34
C GLY A 366 2.74 10.81 -1.82
N GLY A 367 2.07 10.03 -0.98
CA GLY A 367 0.77 9.43 -1.29
C GLY A 367 -0.34 10.46 -1.48
N LEU A 368 -0.37 11.53 -0.67
CA LEU A 368 -1.31 12.64 -0.91
C LEU A 368 -1.04 13.35 -2.24
N VAL A 369 0.22 13.59 -2.57
CA VAL A 369 0.61 14.17 -3.87
C VAL A 369 0.23 13.23 -5.03
N ALA A 370 0.38 11.92 -4.85
CA ALA A 370 -0.06 10.93 -5.85
C ALA A 370 -1.56 11.00 -6.11
N ALA A 371 -2.36 11.11 -5.05
CA ALA A 371 -3.82 11.24 -5.12
C ALA A 371 -4.24 12.50 -5.87
N VAL A 372 -3.69 13.66 -5.47
CA VAL A 372 -3.97 14.94 -6.13
C VAL A 372 -3.55 14.91 -7.60
N ALA A 373 -2.36 14.37 -7.90
CA ALA A 373 -1.90 14.23 -9.28
C ALA A 373 -2.81 13.33 -10.12
N ALA A 374 -3.26 12.20 -9.56
CA ALA A 374 -4.18 11.29 -10.24
C ALA A 374 -5.53 11.97 -10.54
N HIS A 375 -6.09 12.71 -9.57
CA HIS A 375 -7.31 13.49 -9.76
C HIS A 375 -7.18 14.47 -10.92
N TRP A 376 -6.18 15.35 -10.88
CA TRP A 376 -6.03 16.37 -11.91
C TRP A 376 -5.67 15.79 -13.29
N MET A 377 -4.91 14.71 -13.35
CA MET A 377 -4.66 14.02 -14.61
C MET A 377 -5.92 13.36 -15.17
N PHE A 378 -6.77 12.77 -14.31
CA PHE A 378 -8.04 12.20 -14.74
C PHE A 378 -8.99 13.30 -15.23
N PHE A 379 -9.08 14.42 -14.51
CA PHE A 379 -9.86 15.58 -14.94
C PHE A 379 -9.40 16.09 -16.32
N LEU A 380 -8.10 16.26 -16.53
CA LEU A 380 -7.56 16.66 -17.85
C LEU A 380 -7.85 15.62 -18.92
N PHE A 381 -7.77 14.33 -18.60
CA PHE A 381 -8.13 13.27 -19.55
C PHE A 381 -9.60 13.37 -19.99
N THR A 382 -10.53 13.62 -19.07
CA THR A 382 -11.97 13.75 -19.40
C THR A 382 -12.31 14.99 -20.22
N LEU A 383 -11.43 16.00 -20.27
CA LEU A 383 -11.61 17.17 -21.13
C LEU A 383 -11.22 16.89 -22.60
N VAL A 384 -10.44 15.82 -22.85
CA VAL A 384 -9.87 15.52 -24.17
C VAL A 384 -10.49 14.25 -24.78
N ALA A 385 -11.00 13.34 -23.93
CA ALA A 385 -11.63 12.08 -24.35
C ALA A 385 -13.13 12.27 -24.63
#